data_7a7003691742922e67e6edf3ced7cce7
#
_entry.id   7a7003691742922e67e6edf3ced7cce7
#
_cell.length_a   1.000
_cell.length_b   1.000
_cell.length_c   1.000
_cell.angle_alpha   90.00
_cell.angle_beta   90.00
_cell.angle_gamma   90.00
#
_symmetry.space_group_name_H-M   'P 1'
#
loop_
_entity.id
_entity.type
_entity.pdbx_description
1 polymer ?
#
loop_
_entity_poly.entity_id
_entity_poly.type
_entity_poly.pdbx_seq_one_letter_code
_entity_poly.pdbx_strand_id
1 'polypeptide(L)'
;TVLGTVLQNDKMLHRYRDEWGILGLEMEGIPYVRSLHQNRKRGYLSDSFKMGVAYYASDAPLVPGESLSRDLKFEGLDATYGISLAILNALLGTDRDQPASP
;
A
#
# COMPACT_ATOMS: atom_id res chain seq x y z
N THR A 1 -3.54 -7.96 5.02
CA THR A 1 -3.08 -7.40 6.31
C THR A 1 -2.77 -8.49 7.30
N VAL A 2 -1.65 -8.40 7.99
CA VAL A 2 -1.21 -9.35 9.02
C VAL A 2 -0.82 -8.63 10.30
N LEU A 3 -0.75 -9.36 11.41
CA LEU A 3 -0.13 -8.87 12.63
C LEU A 3 1.41 -8.93 12.50
N GLY A 4 2.10 -8.02 13.16
CA GLY A 4 3.56 -7.92 13.09
C GLY A 4 4.31 -9.20 13.48
N THR A 5 3.75 -10.01 14.37
CA THR A 5 4.31 -11.32 14.76
C THR A 5 4.39 -12.32 13.61
N VAL A 6 3.54 -12.19 12.59
CA VAL A 6 3.57 -13.05 11.38
C VAL A 6 4.83 -12.80 10.57
N LEU A 7 5.30 -11.57 10.51
CA LEU A 7 6.52 -11.19 9.77
C LEU A 7 7.81 -11.81 10.36
N GLN A 8 7.73 -12.31 11.58
CA GLN A 8 8.84 -12.99 12.27
C GLN A 8 8.73 -14.52 12.23
N ASN A 9 7.74 -15.04 11.48
CA ASN A 9 7.48 -16.47 11.41
C ASN A 9 7.70 -16.99 9.98
N ASP A 10 8.91 -17.47 9.71
CA ASP A 10 9.32 -17.97 8.38
C ASP A 10 8.40 -19.08 7.85
N LYS A 11 7.95 -19.97 8.72
CA LYS A 11 7.06 -21.07 8.31
C LYS A 11 5.71 -20.54 7.80
N MET A 12 5.15 -19.53 8.45
CA MET A 12 3.91 -18.90 7.99
C MET A 12 4.14 -18.10 6.73
N LEU A 13 5.25 -17.38 6.61
CA LEU A 13 5.59 -16.62 5.40
C LEU A 13 5.74 -17.53 4.18
N HIS A 14 6.44 -18.66 4.32
CA HIS A 14 6.54 -19.67 3.26
C HIS A 14 5.16 -20.21 2.87
N ARG A 15 4.33 -20.54 3.85
CA ARG A 15 2.97 -21.02 3.60
C ARG A 15 2.14 -20.00 2.85
N TYR A 16 2.18 -18.74 3.22
CA TYR A 16 1.44 -17.68 2.54
C TYR A 16 1.87 -17.51 1.09
N ARG A 17 3.19 -17.55 0.84
CA ARG A 17 3.72 -17.49 -0.52
C ARG A 17 3.35 -18.73 -1.34
N ASP A 18 3.64 -19.93 -0.81
CA ASP A 18 3.66 -21.17 -1.59
C ASP A 18 2.26 -21.83 -1.71
N GLU A 19 1.44 -21.74 -0.66
CA GLU A 19 0.11 -22.34 -0.66
C GLU A 19 -0.98 -21.34 -1.08
N TRP A 20 -0.86 -20.07 -0.69
CA TRP A 20 -1.90 -19.05 -0.93
C TRP A 20 -1.56 -18.06 -2.02
N GLY A 21 -0.39 -18.11 -2.59
CA GLY A 21 0.04 -17.21 -3.65
C GLY A 21 0.07 -15.74 -3.25
N ILE A 22 0.31 -15.44 -1.96
CA ILE A 22 0.36 -14.07 -1.45
C ILE A 22 1.61 -13.38 -2.00
N LEU A 23 1.44 -12.22 -2.60
CA LEU A 23 2.51 -11.44 -3.22
C LEU A 23 3.14 -10.42 -2.27
N GLY A 24 2.40 -9.98 -1.27
CA GLY A 24 2.88 -8.97 -0.32
C GLY A 24 2.08 -9.00 0.98
N LEU A 25 2.68 -8.44 2.02
CA LEU A 25 2.09 -8.31 3.35
C LEU A 25 2.18 -6.86 3.81
N GLU A 26 1.19 -6.43 4.57
CA GLU A 26 1.14 -5.10 5.18
C GLU A 26 0.37 -5.21 6.52
N MET A 27 0.40 -4.20 7.35
CA MET A 27 -0.15 -4.28 8.71
C MET A 27 -1.31 -3.31 8.99
N GLU A 28 -1.57 -2.36 8.12
CA GLU A 28 -2.49 -1.24 8.39
C GLU A 28 -3.76 -1.25 7.53
N GLY A 29 -3.82 -2.04 6.46
CA GLY A 29 -4.91 -1.98 5.49
C GLY A 29 -6.27 -2.33 6.06
N ILE A 30 -6.41 -3.39 6.84
CA ILE A 30 -7.70 -3.78 7.43
C ILE A 30 -8.21 -2.73 8.43
N PRO A 31 -7.43 -2.23 9.40
CA PRO A 31 -7.87 -1.13 10.25
C PRO A 31 -8.31 0.11 9.46
N TYR A 32 -7.57 0.47 8.41
CA TYR A 32 -7.91 1.58 7.54
C TYR A 32 -9.27 1.40 6.84
N VAL A 33 -9.48 0.26 6.18
CA VAL A 33 -10.73 -0.07 5.48
C VAL A 33 -11.92 -0.13 6.47
N ARG A 34 -11.72 -0.70 7.66
CA ARG A 34 -12.73 -0.72 8.71
C ARG A 34 -13.13 0.69 9.14
N SER A 35 -12.16 1.57 9.33
CA SER A 35 -12.42 2.97 9.69
C SER A 35 -13.25 3.68 8.63
N LEU A 36 -12.90 3.53 7.36
CA LEU A 36 -13.67 4.11 6.25
C LEU A 36 -15.10 3.56 6.21
N HIS A 37 -15.28 2.26 6.37
CA HIS A 37 -16.59 1.63 6.36
C HIS A 37 -17.48 2.10 7.52
N GLN A 38 -16.91 2.23 8.72
CA GLN A 38 -17.63 2.77 9.89
C GLN A 38 -18.05 4.22 9.68
N ASN A 39 -17.17 5.06 9.12
CA ASN A 39 -17.46 6.46 8.85
C ASN A 39 -18.51 6.62 7.75
N ARG A 40 -18.52 5.75 6.74
CA ARG A 40 -19.60 5.68 5.76
C ARG A 40 -20.94 5.36 6.42
N LYS A 41 -21.01 4.34 7.28
CA LYS A 41 -22.22 3.98 8.01
C LYS A 41 -22.74 5.10 8.91
N ARG A 42 -21.85 5.94 9.44
CA ARG A 42 -22.21 7.10 10.26
C ARG A 42 -22.59 8.33 9.45
N GLY A 43 -22.54 8.27 8.13
CA GLY A 43 -22.86 9.39 7.25
C GLY A 43 -21.75 10.44 7.10
N TYR A 44 -20.55 10.18 7.60
CA TYR A 44 -19.41 11.09 7.43
C TYR A 44 -18.72 10.95 6.07
N LEU A 45 -18.96 9.86 5.36
CA LEU A 45 -18.49 9.63 4.00
C LEU A 45 -19.68 9.37 3.07
N SER A 46 -19.60 9.91 1.86
CA SER A 46 -20.58 9.65 0.80
C SER A 46 -20.65 8.16 0.48
N ASP A 47 -21.82 7.68 0.07
CA ASP A 47 -21.97 6.32 -0.45
C ASP A 47 -21.22 6.09 -1.76
N SER A 48 -20.91 7.14 -2.48
CA SER A 48 -20.15 7.12 -3.73
C SER A 48 -18.64 7.35 -3.56
N PHE A 49 -18.12 7.43 -2.32
CA PHE A 49 -16.69 7.62 -2.14
C PHE A 49 -15.87 6.50 -2.77
N LYS A 50 -14.74 6.86 -3.32
CA LYS A 50 -13.79 5.91 -3.91
C LYS A 50 -12.54 5.83 -3.05
N MET A 51 -11.97 4.66 -2.98
CA MET A 51 -10.74 4.39 -2.26
C MET A 51 -9.76 3.69 -3.18
N GLY A 52 -8.50 4.06 -3.08
CA GLY A 52 -7.39 3.35 -3.69
C GLY A 52 -6.28 3.16 -2.67
N VAL A 53 -5.47 2.14 -2.87
CA VAL A 53 -4.30 1.85 -2.05
C VAL A 53 -3.14 1.54 -2.97
N ALA A 54 -1.99 2.14 -2.69
CA ALA A 54 -0.76 1.88 -3.41
C ALA A 54 0.36 1.60 -2.40
N TYR A 55 1.13 0.57 -2.67
CA TYR A 55 2.25 0.15 -1.82
C TYR A 55 3.54 0.08 -2.61
N TYR A 56 4.64 0.33 -1.97
CA TYR A 56 5.95 -0.11 -2.41
C TYR A 56 6.50 -1.16 -1.44
N ALA A 57 7.29 -2.10 -1.93
CA ALA A 57 7.93 -3.09 -1.08
C ALA A 57 9.13 -2.46 -0.36
N SER A 58 9.08 -2.38 0.96
CA SER A 58 10.16 -1.85 1.80
C SER A 58 11.22 -2.90 2.12
N ASP A 59 10.83 -4.16 2.13
CA ASP A 59 11.68 -5.29 2.50
C ASP A 59 11.16 -6.60 1.89
N ALA A 60 11.98 -7.62 1.94
CA ALA A 60 11.64 -8.97 1.50
C ALA A 60 11.94 -9.96 2.63
N PRO A 61 10.97 -10.24 3.52
CA PRO A 61 11.23 -10.97 4.77
C PRO A 61 11.75 -12.40 4.59
N LEU A 62 11.59 -13.01 3.42
CA LEU A 62 12.14 -14.33 3.09
C LEU A 62 13.52 -14.27 2.44
N VAL A 63 14.05 -13.09 2.19
CA VAL A 63 15.40 -12.90 1.65
C VAL A 63 16.36 -12.55 2.78
N PRO A 64 17.43 -13.30 3.00
CA PRO A 64 18.42 -12.98 4.04
C PRO A 64 18.99 -11.57 3.87
N GLY A 65 19.01 -10.78 4.95
CA GLY A 65 19.47 -9.40 4.94
C GLY A 65 18.48 -8.34 4.47
N GLU A 66 17.33 -8.74 3.95
CA GLU A 66 16.23 -7.87 3.49
C GLU A 66 15.12 -7.75 4.55
N SER A 67 15.49 -7.43 5.78
CA SER A 67 14.55 -7.35 6.90
C SER A 67 13.99 -5.94 7.11
N LEU A 68 12.94 -5.83 7.94
CA LEU A 68 12.33 -4.56 8.37
C LEU A 68 13.31 -3.57 9.02
N SER A 69 14.44 -4.05 9.54
CA SER A 69 15.47 -3.20 10.13
C SER A 69 16.46 -2.61 9.11
N ARG A 70 16.29 -2.94 7.82
CA ARG A 70 17.11 -2.35 6.75
C ARG A 70 16.87 -0.86 6.64
N ASP A 71 17.94 -0.09 6.60
CA ASP A 71 17.84 1.35 6.32
C ASP A 71 17.52 1.59 4.83
N LEU A 72 16.31 2.03 4.55
CA LEU A 72 15.83 2.31 3.21
C LEU A 72 16.34 3.63 2.64
N LYS A 73 16.93 4.50 3.49
CA LYS A 73 17.37 5.83 3.10
C LYS A 73 16.27 6.59 2.35
N PHE A 74 16.49 6.87 1.07
CA PHE A 74 15.55 7.63 0.23
C PHE A 74 14.66 6.76 -0.66
N GLU A 75 14.83 5.43 -0.70
CA GLU A 75 14.09 4.55 -1.61
C GLU A 75 12.56 4.69 -1.48
N GLY A 76 12.05 4.62 -0.24
CA GLY A 76 10.62 4.77 0.00
C GLY A 76 10.09 6.19 -0.22
N LEU A 77 10.95 7.20 -0.06
CA LEU A 77 10.58 8.59 -0.27
C LEU A 77 10.26 8.86 -1.73
N ASP A 78 11.11 8.42 -2.65
CA ASP A 78 10.90 8.61 -4.09
C ASP A 78 9.62 7.91 -4.57
N ALA A 79 9.39 6.67 -4.15
CA ALA A 79 8.18 5.92 -4.48
C ALA A 79 6.92 6.62 -3.96
N THR A 80 6.93 7.05 -2.71
CA THR A 80 5.80 7.74 -2.08
C THR A 80 5.53 9.08 -2.74
N TYR A 81 6.58 9.83 -3.07
CA TYR A 81 6.46 11.10 -3.78
C TYR A 81 5.82 10.92 -5.16
N GLY A 82 6.31 9.96 -5.95
CA GLY A 82 5.77 9.69 -7.30
C GLY A 82 4.30 9.31 -7.27
N ILE A 83 3.90 8.42 -6.36
CA ILE A 83 2.50 8.00 -6.19
C ILE A 83 1.63 9.18 -5.75
N SER A 84 2.08 9.96 -4.77
CA SER A 84 1.33 11.11 -4.25
C SER A 84 1.15 12.18 -5.32
N LEU A 85 2.18 12.45 -6.11
CA LEU A 85 2.11 13.41 -7.22
C LEU A 85 1.12 12.96 -8.30
N ALA A 86 1.13 11.67 -8.67
CA ALA A 86 0.20 11.12 -9.65
C ALA A 86 -1.27 11.25 -9.17
N ILE A 87 -1.54 10.95 -7.90
CA ILE A 87 -2.87 11.09 -7.31
C ILE A 87 -3.32 12.56 -7.29
N LEU A 88 -2.44 13.48 -6.84
CA LEU A 88 -2.76 14.90 -6.81
C LEU A 88 -3.02 15.47 -8.20
N ASN A 89 -2.21 15.12 -9.18
CA ASN A 89 -2.43 15.54 -10.56
C ASN A 89 -3.78 15.04 -11.11
N ALA A 90 -4.13 13.79 -10.86
CA ALA A 90 -5.42 13.24 -11.25
C ALA A 90 -6.60 13.96 -10.57
N LEU A 91 -6.48 14.29 -9.27
CA LEU A 91 -7.53 14.99 -8.52
C LEU A 91 -7.68 16.46 -8.95
N LEU A 92 -6.58 17.15 -9.21
CA LEU A 92 -6.56 18.55 -9.58
C LEU A 92 -6.84 18.80 -11.08
N GLY A 93 -6.87 17.74 -11.88
CA GLY A 93 -7.17 17.83 -13.31
C GLY A 93 -6.03 18.43 -14.14
N THR A 94 -4.82 18.48 -13.63
CA THR A 94 -3.66 19.07 -14.33
C THR A 94 -3.20 18.24 -15.54
N ASP A 95 -3.63 16.99 -15.64
CA ASP A 95 -3.36 16.13 -16.81
C ASP A 95 -4.27 16.39 -18.04
N ARG A 96 -5.24 17.31 -17.92
CA ARG A 96 -6.21 17.55 -19.00
C ARG A 96 -5.68 18.41 -20.15
N ASP A 97 -4.53 19.05 -19.97
CA ASP A 97 -3.98 20.03 -20.92
C ASP A 97 -2.71 19.57 -21.63
N GLN A 98 -2.36 18.28 -21.63
CA GLN A 98 -1.35 17.80 -22.56
C GLN A 98 -2.01 17.65 -23.95
N PRO A 99 -1.63 18.50 -24.94
CA PRO A 99 -2.07 18.27 -26.31
C PRO A 99 -1.59 16.90 -26.74
N ALA A 100 -2.49 16.11 -27.34
CA ALA A 100 -2.14 14.85 -27.95
C ALA A 100 -0.92 15.07 -28.84
N SER A 101 0.18 14.42 -28.53
CA SER A 101 1.39 14.46 -29.35
C SER A 101 1.02 14.01 -30.77
N PRO A 102 1.49 14.73 -31.79
CA PRO A 102 1.17 14.40 -33.20
C PRO A 102 1.70 13.04 -33.61
#